data_f29bce27eebab85124a964bde75a63cd
#
_entry.id   f29bce27eebab85124a964bde75a63cd
#
_cell.length_a   1.000
_cell.length_b   1.000
_cell.length_c   1.000
_cell.angle_alpha   90.00
_cell.angle_beta   90.00
_cell.angle_gamma   90.00
#
_symmetry.space_group_name_H-M   'P 1'
#
loop_
_entity.id
_entity.type
_entity.pdbx_description
1 polymer ?
#
loop_
_entity_poly.entity_id
_entity_poly.type
_entity_poly.pdbx_seq_one_letter_code
_entity_poly.pdbx_strand_id
1 'polypeptide(L)'
;MICRALSKAFPVLLLSACVSEPVEWGDVSYRQSQLGDPDARSALMSANLPPIAGTRTACIRSTRAAASGSDSFRAWWATRIDGSAVLSMQHSGDRGASWQPPVTVESRDRGRRGCERPAPGIFFDPASGYLHLVYFIEGSDGAGVFFAHSMDKGGMFHAPVAVVYGNAPAAASVAGIGDSVVVVFEDPNSTAPRIGIALSRSAGHIFEQRGQVTPDDVPAVAPWVALEKGRITVWWKRPESSAAVSGDRVGYRRGRWR
;
A
#
# COMPACT_ATOMS: atom_id res chain seq x y z
N MET A 1 -25.12 -71.58 4.29
CA MET A 1 -25.81 -70.34 3.95
C MET A 1 -24.87 -69.22 4.30
N ILE A 2 -24.22 -68.62 3.29
CA ILE A 2 -23.21 -67.59 3.47
C ILE A 2 -23.85 -66.27 2.99
N CYS A 3 -24.15 -65.33 3.95
CA CYS A 3 -24.61 -63.98 3.62
C CYS A 3 -23.39 -63.13 3.20
N ARG A 4 -23.32 -62.77 1.92
CA ARG A 4 -22.43 -61.72 1.41
C ARG A 4 -23.05 -60.35 1.68
N ALA A 5 -22.40 -59.54 2.52
CA ALA A 5 -22.70 -58.10 2.67
C ALA A 5 -22.08 -57.34 1.50
N LEU A 6 -22.93 -56.71 0.67
CA LEU A 6 -22.52 -55.71 -0.33
C LEU A 6 -22.27 -54.40 0.36
N SER A 7 -21.01 -54.01 0.50
CA SER A 7 -20.61 -52.67 0.88
C SER A 7 -20.75 -51.76 -0.36
N LYS A 8 -21.74 -50.86 -0.34
CA LYS A 8 -21.87 -49.76 -1.31
C LYS A 8 -20.97 -48.62 -0.85
N ALA A 9 -19.77 -48.54 -1.44
CA ALA A 9 -18.93 -47.35 -1.29
C ALA A 9 -19.54 -46.20 -2.13
N PHE A 10 -20.01 -45.14 -1.47
CA PHE A 10 -20.33 -43.86 -2.11
C PHE A 10 -19.03 -43.15 -2.44
N PRO A 11 -18.76 -42.72 -3.68
CA PRO A 11 -17.66 -41.86 -3.97
C PRO A 11 -17.97 -40.47 -3.44
N VAL A 12 -17.25 -40.03 -2.40
CA VAL A 12 -17.22 -38.63 -1.99
C VAL A 12 -16.48 -37.87 -3.09
N LEU A 13 -17.21 -37.18 -3.95
CA LEU A 13 -16.64 -36.18 -4.86
C LEU A 13 -16.12 -35.00 -4.00
N LEU A 14 -14.83 -34.99 -3.73
CA LEU A 14 -14.13 -33.82 -3.25
C LEU A 14 -14.13 -32.79 -4.40
N LEU A 15 -15.12 -31.88 -4.40
CA LEU A 15 -15.10 -30.68 -5.21
C LEU A 15 -13.97 -29.80 -4.66
N SER A 16 -12.76 -29.96 -5.20
CA SER A 16 -11.71 -28.96 -5.05
C SER A 16 -12.20 -27.68 -5.70
N ALA A 17 -12.77 -26.77 -4.93
CA ALA A 17 -12.99 -25.42 -5.37
C ALA A 17 -11.62 -24.81 -5.64
N CYS A 18 -11.17 -24.81 -6.89
CA CYS A 18 -10.04 -24.02 -7.32
C CYS A 18 -10.40 -22.54 -7.09
N VAL A 19 -9.97 -21.99 -5.97
CA VAL A 19 -9.99 -20.54 -5.77
C VAL A 19 -9.03 -19.97 -6.80
N SER A 20 -9.56 -19.44 -7.89
CA SER A 20 -8.73 -18.78 -8.91
C SER A 20 -8.09 -17.54 -8.28
N GLU A 21 -6.75 -17.47 -8.38
CA GLU A 21 -6.06 -16.24 -7.95
C GLU A 21 -6.59 -15.03 -8.73
N PRO A 22 -6.80 -13.89 -8.04
CA PRO A 22 -7.38 -12.69 -8.65
C PRO A 22 -6.47 -12.06 -9.71
N VAL A 23 -5.18 -12.37 -9.67
CA VAL A 23 -4.17 -11.88 -10.61
C VAL A 23 -3.44 -13.04 -11.24
N GLU A 24 -3.42 -13.05 -12.56
CA GLU A 24 -2.60 -13.97 -13.33
C GLU A 24 -1.18 -13.40 -13.44
N TRP A 25 -0.26 -13.96 -12.64
CA TRP A 25 1.10 -13.47 -12.55
C TRP A 25 2.03 -14.12 -13.58
N GLY A 26 2.88 -13.30 -14.22
CA GLY A 26 4.06 -13.78 -14.94
C GLY A 26 5.22 -14.10 -13.99
N ASP A 27 6.40 -14.36 -14.56
CA ASP A 27 7.62 -14.67 -13.82
C ASP A 27 8.18 -13.46 -13.06
N VAL A 28 8.92 -13.74 -11.98
CA VAL A 28 9.73 -12.74 -11.28
C VAL A 28 10.91 -12.35 -12.16
N SER A 29 11.15 -11.06 -12.27
CA SER A 29 12.26 -10.49 -13.02
C SER A 29 13.03 -9.48 -12.17
N TYR A 30 14.29 -9.24 -12.52
CA TYR A 30 15.14 -8.28 -11.83
C TYR A 30 15.76 -7.31 -12.82
N ARG A 31 15.92 -6.05 -12.41
CA ARG A 31 16.65 -5.04 -13.21
C ARG A 31 17.50 -4.16 -12.29
N GLN A 32 18.52 -3.52 -12.84
CA GLN A 32 19.19 -2.43 -12.15
C GLN A 32 18.20 -1.27 -11.96
N SER A 33 18.21 -0.64 -10.78
CA SER A 33 17.36 0.51 -10.49
C SER A 33 17.76 1.68 -11.38
N GLN A 34 17.07 1.84 -12.51
CA GLN A 34 17.11 3.05 -13.34
C GLN A 34 15.81 3.85 -13.21
N LEU A 35 14.87 3.38 -12.40
CA LEU A 35 13.69 4.16 -12.04
C LEU A 35 14.16 5.26 -11.12
N GLY A 36 13.89 6.50 -11.52
CA GLY A 36 14.03 7.62 -10.61
C GLY A 36 13.37 7.24 -9.29
N ASP A 37 14.12 7.40 -8.22
CA ASP A 37 13.65 7.09 -6.88
C ASP A 37 12.25 7.70 -6.72
N PRO A 38 11.18 6.89 -6.46
CA PRO A 38 9.85 7.45 -6.19
C PRO A 38 9.90 8.45 -5.04
N ASP A 39 10.93 8.37 -4.19
CA ASP A 39 11.19 9.31 -3.12
C ASP A 39 11.85 10.63 -3.60
N ALA A 40 12.46 10.69 -4.79
CA ALA A 40 13.11 11.91 -5.28
C ALA A 40 12.14 13.10 -5.41
N ARG A 41 10.93 12.87 -5.95
CA ARG A 41 9.88 13.89 -6.00
C ARG A 41 9.40 14.28 -4.60
N SER A 42 9.31 13.31 -3.71
CA SER A 42 8.91 13.51 -2.31
C SER A 42 9.92 14.39 -1.57
N ALA A 43 11.21 14.23 -1.83
CA ALA A 43 12.26 15.08 -1.23
C ALA A 43 12.11 16.55 -1.63
N LEU A 44 11.79 16.84 -2.90
CA LEU A 44 11.54 18.21 -3.37
C LEU A 44 10.30 18.86 -2.72
N MET A 45 9.29 18.05 -2.38
CA MET A 45 8.03 18.51 -1.77
C MET A 45 8.03 18.51 -0.24
N SER A 46 9.12 18.07 0.40
CA SER A 46 9.23 17.99 1.86
C SER A 46 9.62 19.31 2.53
N ALA A 47 10.02 20.31 1.76
CA ALA A 47 10.39 21.62 2.30
C ALA A 47 9.18 22.36 2.91
N ASN A 48 9.40 23.02 4.05
CA ASN A 48 8.41 23.89 4.67
C ASN A 48 7.06 23.22 4.97
N LEU A 49 7.08 22.03 5.58
CA LEU A 49 5.86 21.39 6.07
C LEU A 49 5.26 22.23 7.21
N PRO A 50 3.96 22.56 7.17
CA PRO A 50 3.33 23.34 8.21
C PRO A 50 3.20 22.52 9.51
N PRO A 51 3.14 23.19 10.66
CA PRO A 51 2.81 22.55 11.92
C PRO A 51 1.38 21.99 11.89
N ILE A 52 1.18 20.83 12.49
CA ILE A 52 -0.12 20.22 12.66
C ILE A 52 -0.55 20.39 14.12
N ALA A 53 -1.80 20.82 14.34
CA ALA A 53 -2.33 21.02 15.69
C ALA A 53 -2.20 19.76 16.55
N GLY A 54 -1.70 19.92 17.78
CA GLY A 54 -1.51 18.81 18.74
C GLY A 54 -0.30 17.93 18.44
N THR A 55 0.57 18.30 17.49
CA THR A 55 1.82 17.58 17.20
C THR A 55 3.05 18.41 17.56
N ARG A 56 4.21 17.75 17.69
CA ARG A 56 5.51 18.40 17.97
C ARG A 56 6.37 18.58 16.73
N THR A 57 6.40 17.57 15.86
CA THR A 57 7.39 17.47 14.79
C THR A 57 6.79 16.83 13.55
N ALA A 58 6.99 17.45 12.40
CA ALA A 58 6.75 16.85 11.10
C ALA A 58 7.89 15.88 10.76
N CYS A 59 7.54 14.67 10.37
CA CYS A 59 8.49 13.63 9.98
C CYS A 59 8.85 13.78 8.50
N ILE A 60 9.82 14.62 8.19
CA ILE A 60 10.20 15.00 6.83
C ILE A 60 10.48 13.78 5.94
N ARG A 61 11.17 12.76 6.46
CA ARG A 61 11.49 11.52 5.71
C ARG A 61 10.25 10.69 5.36
N SER A 62 9.13 10.90 6.03
CA SER A 62 7.88 10.24 5.72
C SER A 62 7.09 10.92 4.60
N THR A 63 7.54 12.06 4.08
CA THR A 63 6.83 12.78 3.03
C THR A 63 6.77 11.92 1.77
N ARG A 64 5.57 11.83 1.21
CA ARG A 64 5.31 11.23 -0.10
C ARG A 64 4.47 12.19 -0.92
N ALA A 65 4.69 12.16 -2.23
CA ALA A 65 4.05 13.10 -3.14
C ALA A 65 3.49 12.43 -4.40
N ALA A 66 2.37 12.95 -4.85
CA ALA A 66 1.77 12.63 -6.14
C ALA A 66 1.49 13.93 -6.89
N ALA A 67 1.60 13.94 -8.22
CA ALA A 67 1.29 15.11 -9.01
C ALA A 67 0.82 14.73 -10.42
N SER A 68 -0.11 15.52 -10.96
CA SER A 68 -0.54 15.46 -12.35
C SER A 68 -1.05 16.82 -12.81
N GLY A 69 -0.58 17.32 -13.96
CA GLY A 69 -0.94 18.63 -14.47
C GLY A 69 -0.50 19.76 -13.52
N SER A 70 -1.45 20.55 -13.06
CA SER A 70 -1.24 21.58 -12.03
C SER A 70 -1.40 21.08 -10.60
N ASP A 71 -2.07 19.95 -10.42
CA ASP A 71 -2.33 19.39 -9.10
C ASP A 71 -1.09 18.71 -8.53
N SER A 72 -0.75 19.05 -7.31
CA SER A 72 0.31 18.40 -6.52
C SER A 72 -0.21 18.10 -5.13
N PHE A 73 0.14 16.95 -4.62
CA PHE A 73 -0.26 16.47 -3.29
C PHE A 73 0.96 16.02 -2.53
N ARG A 74 0.99 16.29 -1.22
CA ARG A 74 2.00 15.76 -0.32
C ARG A 74 1.36 15.26 0.95
N ALA A 75 1.80 14.10 1.45
CA ALA A 75 1.35 13.52 2.70
C ALA A 75 2.55 13.21 3.58
N TRP A 76 2.41 13.39 4.89
CA TRP A 76 3.47 13.17 5.88
C TRP A 76 2.90 12.83 7.24
N TRP A 77 3.71 12.15 8.06
CA TRP A 77 3.43 11.96 9.47
C TRP A 77 3.89 13.17 10.30
N ALA A 78 3.09 13.52 11.30
CA ALA A 78 3.47 14.48 12.34
C ALA A 78 3.28 13.84 13.71
N THR A 79 4.31 13.84 14.56
CA THR A 79 4.31 13.12 15.84
C THR A 79 3.77 13.95 16.98
N ARG A 80 3.05 13.31 17.89
CA ARG A 80 2.63 13.84 19.19
C ARG A 80 3.73 13.62 20.25
N ILE A 81 3.51 14.18 21.44
CA ILE A 81 4.47 14.08 22.55
C ILE A 81 4.64 12.65 23.06
N ASP A 82 3.62 11.83 22.96
CA ASP A 82 3.62 10.42 23.37
C ASP A 82 4.23 9.45 22.33
N GLY A 83 4.68 10.00 21.19
CA GLY A 83 5.24 9.23 20.07
C GLY A 83 4.21 8.70 19.08
N SER A 84 2.90 8.85 19.36
CA SER A 84 1.86 8.59 18.36
C SER A 84 1.89 9.64 17.24
N ALA A 85 1.18 9.42 16.15
CA ALA A 85 1.25 10.33 15.01
C ALA A 85 -0.09 10.63 14.36
N VAL A 86 -0.10 11.71 13.60
CA VAL A 86 -1.18 12.13 12.71
C VAL A 86 -0.66 12.08 11.28
N LEU A 87 -1.40 11.44 10.38
CA LEU A 87 -1.15 11.55 8.94
C LEU A 87 -1.89 12.76 8.42
N SER A 88 -1.15 13.66 7.79
CA SER A 88 -1.67 14.88 7.21
C SER A 88 -1.31 14.97 5.74
N MET A 89 -2.12 15.71 4.99
CA MET A 89 -1.96 15.92 3.56
C MET A 89 -2.19 17.39 3.21
N GLN A 90 -1.55 17.87 2.14
CA GLN A 90 -1.84 19.15 1.50
C GLN A 90 -1.99 18.99 -0.01
N HIS A 91 -2.84 19.83 -0.59
CA HIS A 91 -3.04 20.01 -2.02
C HIS A 91 -2.49 21.37 -2.47
N SER A 92 -1.96 21.38 -3.68
CA SER A 92 -1.57 22.57 -4.44
C SER A 92 -2.17 22.46 -5.83
N GLY A 93 -2.81 23.52 -6.31
CA GLY A 93 -3.33 23.64 -7.67
C GLY A 93 -2.38 24.34 -8.65
N ASP A 94 -1.18 24.70 -8.23
CA ASP A 94 -0.20 25.50 -8.97
C ASP A 94 1.21 24.87 -9.00
N ARG A 95 1.25 23.53 -9.09
CA ARG A 95 2.47 22.70 -9.14
C ARG A 95 3.38 22.84 -7.92
N GLY A 96 2.79 23.14 -6.74
CA GLY A 96 3.52 23.26 -5.48
C GLY A 96 4.05 24.67 -5.19
N ALA A 97 3.69 25.68 -5.98
CA ALA A 97 4.08 27.07 -5.70
C ALA A 97 3.36 27.59 -4.45
N SER A 98 2.10 27.23 -4.25
CA SER A 98 1.36 27.48 -3.01
C SER A 98 0.64 26.23 -2.54
N TRP A 99 0.39 26.13 -1.22
CA TRP A 99 -0.23 24.97 -0.60
C TRP A 99 -1.47 25.37 0.19
N GLN A 100 -2.55 24.64 0.02
CA GLN A 100 -3.75 24.80 0.84
C GLN A 100 -3.47 24.38 2.29
N PRO A 101 -4.31 24.77 3.26
CA PRO A 101 -4.19 24.29 4.62
C PRO A 101 -4.12 22.77 4.71
N PRO A 102 -3.39 22.19 5.68
CA PRO A 102 -3.29 20.75 5.82
C PRO A 102 -4.62 20.13 6.25
N VAL A 103 -4.94 18.98 5.66
CA VAL A 103 -6.08 18.13 6.01
C VAL A 103 -5.58 16.92 6.77
N THR A 104 -6.25 16.58 7.88
CA THR A 104 -5.97 15.35 8.63
C THR A 104 -6.59 14.17 7.91
N VAL A 105 -5.76 13.17 7.58
CA VAL A 105 -6.18 11.91 6.96
C VAL A 105 -6.44 10.84 8.02
N GLU A 106 -5.52 10.75 9.01
CA GLU A 106 -5.58 9.73 10.05
C GLU A 106 -5.07 10.29 11.39
N SER A 107 -5.82 10.08 12.45
CA SER A 107 -5.47 10.56 13.81
C SER A 107 -5.61 9.49 14.89
N ARG A 108 -6.05 8.28 14.53
CA ARG A 108 -6.31 7.17 15.47
C ARG A 108 -5.05 6.39 15.86
N ASP A 109 -3.89 6.71 15.26
CA ASP A 109 -2.65 6.03 15.61
C ASP A 109 -2.31 6.20 17.10
N ARG A 110 -1.94 5.09 17.74
CA ARG A 110 -1.53 4.97 19.15
C ARG A 110 -0.11 4.45 19.30
N GLY A 111 0.53 4.06 18.19
CA GLY A 111 1.88 3.54 18.18
C GLY A 111 2.90 4.59 18.62
N ARG A 112 3.83 4.21 19.50
CA ARG A 112 4.84 5.12 20.06
C ARG A 112 6.15 5.09 19.26
N ARG A 113 6.04 5.14 17.92
CA ARG A 113 7.19 5.01 17.00
C ARG A 113 7.84 6.33 16.63
N GLY A 114 7.27 7.43 17.03
CA GLY A 114 7.77 8.73 16.58
C GLY A 114 7.80 8.82 15.05
N CYS A 115 8.91 9.27 14.48
CA CYS A 115 9.12 9.33 13.04
C CYS A 115 9.65 8.00 12.43
N GLU A 116 9.92 6.98 13.24
CA GLU A 116 10.38 5.66 12.77
C GLU A 116 9.19 4.77 12.44
N ARG A 117 8.44 5.16 11.43
CA ARG A 117 7.30 4.43 10.91
C ARG A 117 7.32 4.41 9.39
N PRO A 118 6.69 3.39 8.75
CA PRO A 118 6.60 3.36 7.31
C PRO A 118 5.96 4.65 6.79
N ALA A 119 6.54 5.20 5.73
CA ALA A 119 5.95 6.35 5.06
C ALA A 119 4.64 5.94 4.37
N PRO A 120 3.64 6.84 4.24
CA PRO A 120 2.40 6.53 3.54
C PRO A 120 2.66 6.32 2.04
N GLY A 121 1.86 5.49 1.38
CA GLY A 121 1.73 5.50 -0.06
C GLY A 121 0.68 6.55 -0.48
N ILE A 122 0.90 7.24 -1.58
CA ILE A 122 -0.03 8.24 -2.13
C ILE A 122 -0.14 8.07 -3.63
N PHE A 123 -1.34 8.15 -4.16
CA PHE A 123 -1.62 8.11 -5.60
C PHE A 123 -2.79 9.03 -5.94
N PHE A 124 -2.65 9.77 -7.03
CA PHE A 124 -3.69 10.63 -7.58
C PHE A 124 -4.09 10.14 -8.98
N ASP A 125 -5.36 9.84 -9.17
CA ASP A 125 -5.93 9.57 -10.48
C ASP A 125 -6.49 10.86 -11.11
N PRO A 126 -5.82 11.43 -12.10
CA PRO A 126 -6.26 12.70 -12.70
C PRO A 126 -7.56 12.57 -13.49
N ALA A 127 -7.96 11.37 -13.93
CA ALA A 127 -9.16 11.15 -14.70
C ALA A 127 -10.42 11.20 -13.82
N SER A 128 -10.37 10.63 -12.64
CA SER A 128 -11.48 10.65 -11.68
C SER A 128 -11.40 11.80 -10.66
N GLY A 129 -10.20 12.35 -10.44
CA GLY A 129 -9.92 13.30 -9.37
C GLY A 129 -9.73 12.62 -8.00
N TYR A 130 -9.67 11.29 -7.97
CA TYR A 130 -9.53 10.53 -6.73
C TYR A 130 -8.10 10.57 -6.19
N LEU A 131 -7.98 10.82 -4.91
CA LEU A 131 -6.73 10.75 -4.17
C LEU A 131 -6.77 9.58 -3.19
N HIS A 132 -5.80 8.68 -3.30
CA HIS A 132 -5.68 7.48 -2.50
C HIS A 132 -4.46 7.55 -1.59
N LEU A 133 -4.63 7.19 -0.33
CA LEU A 133 -3.55 7.01 0.64
C LEU A 133 -3.61 5.60 1.24
N VAL A 134 -2.45 5.02 1.44
CA VAL A 134 -2.28 3.77 2.17
C VAL A 134 -1.19 3.94 3.22
N TYR A 135 -1.40 3.40 4.42
CA TYR A 135 -0.50 3.64 5.54
C TYR A 135 -0.66 2.57 6.64
N PHE A 136 0.38 2.39 7.44
CA PHE A 136 0.35 1.52 8.61
C PHE A 136 0.09 2.34 9.87
N ILE A 137 -0.81 1.87 10.74
CA ILE A 137 -1.05 2.40 12.08
C ILE A 137 -1.18 1.28 13.12
N GLU A 138 -0.99 1.66 14.37
CA GLU A 138 -1.32 0.85 15.55
C GLU A 138 -2.53 1.52 16.23
N GLY A 139 -3.73 1.27 15.72
CA GLY A 139 -4.97 1.85 16.21
C GLY A 139 -5.60 1.08 17.37
N SER A 140 -6.63 1.66 18.01
CA SER A 140 -7.43 0.97 19.05
C SER A 140 -8.12 -0.28 18.53
N ASP A 141 -8.47 -0.27 17.24
CA ASP A 141 -9.22 -1.34 16.57
C ASP A 141 -8.29 -2.43 15.99
N GLY A 142 -6.99 -2.31 16.24
CA GLY A 142 -5.94 -3.21 15.77
C GLY A 142 -4.85 -2.48 14.99
N ALA A 143 -3.69 -3.11 14.90
CA ALA A 143 -2.60 -2.67 14.04
C ALA A 143 -2.79 -3.22 12.63
N GLY A 144 -2.32 -2.49 11.62
CA GLY A 144 -2.42 -2.95 10.24
C GLY A 144 -2.18 -1.87 9.20
N VAL A 145 -2.34 -2.27 7.95
CA VAL A 145 -2.33 -1.38 6.79
C VAL A 145 -3.78 -0.92 6.52
N PHE A 146 -3.96 0.38 6.45
CA PHE A 146 -5.23 1.03 6.19
C PHE A 146 -5.18 1.83 4.89
N PHE A 147 -6.33 2.00 4.30
CA PHE A 147 -6.54 2.77 3.09
C PHE A 147 -7.56 3.88 3.35
N ALA A 148 -7.27 5.08 2.89
CA ALA A 148 -8.20 6.20 2.86
C ALA A 148 -8.23 6.83 1.47
N HIS A 149 -9.41 7.28 1.04
CA HIS A 149 -9.53 7.99 -0.22
C HIS A 149 -10.36 9.25 -0.08
N SER A 150 -10.11 10.17 -1.01
CA SER A 150 -10.86 11.39 -1.23
C SER A 150 -11.33 11.44 -2.68
N MET A 151 -12.56 11.88 -2.89
CA MET A 151 -13.17 12.04 -4.21
C MET A 151 -13.17 13.52 -4.67
N ASP A 152 -12.59 14.41 -3.86
CA ASP A 152 -12.57 15.86 -4.05
C ASP A 152 -11.15 16.45 -3.93
N LYS A 153 -10.14 15.74 -4.45
CA LYS A 153 -8.73 16.14 -4.43
C LYS A 153 -8.19 16.40 -3.00
N GLY A 154 -8.66 15.64 -2.03
CA GLY A 154 -8.17 15.69 -0.66
C GLY A 154 -8.84 16.73 0.23
N GLY A 155 -9.94 17.35 -0.18
CA GLY A 155 -10.74 18.23 0.66
C GLY A 155 -11.36 17.48 1.84
N MET A 156 -11.85 16.26 1.60
CA MET A 156 -12.39 15.37 2.62
C MET A 156 -11.98 13.92 2.33
N PHE A 157 -11.71 13.16 3.39
CA PHE A 157 -11.42 11.72 3.31
C PHE A 157 -12.57 10.90 3.87
N HIS A 158 -12.92 9.84 3.16
CA HIS A 158 -13.86 8.82 3.68
C HIS A 158 -13.23 8.08 4.86
N ALA A 159 -14.09 7.43 5.67
CA ALA A 159 -13.61 6.62 6.79
C ALA A 159 -12.61 5.55 6.29
N PRO A 160 -11.44 5.43 6.91
CA PRO A 160 -10.42 4.49 6.47
C PRO A 160 -10.87 3.04 6.55
N VAL A 161 -10.48 2.26 5.56
CA VAL A 161 -10.78 0.82 5.44
C VAL A 161 -9.52 0.02 5.76
N ALA A 162 -9.64 -1.03 6.58
CA ALA A 162 -8.54 -1.95 6.84
C ALA A 162 -8.26 -2.80 5.59
N VAL A 163 -7.02 -2.74 5.08
CA VAL A 163 -6.54 -3.58 3.99
C VAL A 163 -6.09 -4.93 4.54
N VAL A 164 -5.26 -4.91 5.59
CA VAL A 164 -4.79 -6.10 6.29
C VAL A 164 -4.47 -5.74 7.74
N TYR A 165 -4.89 -6.58 8.67
CA TYR A 165 -4.45 -6.49 10.07
C TYR A 165 -3.15 -7.24 10.26
N GLY A 166 -2.31 -6.75 11.18
CA GLY A 166 -1.05 -7.38 11.58
C GLY A 166 -0.18 -6.39 12.35
N ASN A 167 0.72 -6.91 13.19
CA ASN A 167 1.43 -6.09 14.19
C ASN A 167 2.80 -5.58 13.70
N ALA A 168 3.38 -6.19 12.67
CA ALA A 168 4.65 -5.71 12.13
C ALA A 168 4.43 -4.45 11.29
N PRO A 169 5.24 -3.38 11.47
CA PRO A 169 5.19 -2.21 10.61
C PRO A 169 5.40 -2.61 9.16
N ALA A 170 4.53 -2.14 8.28
CA ALA A 170 4.48 -2.55 6.90
C ALA A 170 4.49 -1.33 5.96
N ALA A 171 5.46 -1.28 5.04
CA ALA A 171 5.42 -0.34 3.94
C ALA A 171 4.35 -0.77 2.92
N ALA A 172 3.66 0.20 2.34
CA ALA A 172 2.60 -0.06 1.38
C ALA A 172 2.58 0.98 0.27
N SER A 173 2.04 0.60 -0.88
CA SER A 173 1.87 1.46 -2.04
C SER A 173 0.50 1.22 -2.68
N VAL A 174 -0.03 2.23 -3.35
CA VAL A 174 -1.35 2.21 -3.97
C VAL A 174 -1.29 2.75 -5.39
N ALA A 175 -2.10 2.19 -6.28
CA ALA A 175 -2.40 2.71 -7.60
C ALA A 175 -3.89 2.51 -7.89
N GLY A 176 -4.47 3.39 -8.73
CA GLY A 176 -5.88 3.31 -9.08
C GLY A 176 -6.18 3.83 -10.48
N ILE A 177 -7.31 3.41 -11.03
CA ILE A 177 -7.93 3.97 -12.25
C ILE A 177 -9.44 3.90 -12.02
N GLY A 178 -10.09 5.04 -11.81
CA GLY A 178 -11.49 5.09 -11.44
C GLY A 178 -11.77 4.22 -10.20
N ASP A 179 -12.73 3.31 -10.31
CA ASP A 179 -13.13 2.44 -9.19
C ASP A 179 -12.16 1.26 -8.93
N SER A 180 -11.23 1.03 -9.84
CA SER A 180 -10.23 -0.05 -9.69
C SER A 180 -9.05 0.45 -8.87
N VAL A 181 -8.83 -0.15 -7.69
CA VAL A 181 -7.74 0.19 -6.76
C VAL A 181 -6.93 -1.05 -6.44
N VAL A 182 -5.62 -0.89 -6.47
CA VAL A 182 -4.64 -1.92 -6.11
C VAL A 182 -3.77 -1.40 -4.97
N VAL A 183 -3.72 -2.13 -3.89
CA VAL A 183 -2.80 -1.89 -2.77
C VAL A 183 -1.82 -3.05 -2.68
N VAL A 184 -0.53 -2.75 -2.62
CA VAL A 184 0.53 -3.73 -2.30
C VAL A 184 1.18 -3.35 -0.98
N PHE A 185 1.54 -4.34 -0.19
CA PHE A 185 2.05 -4.12 1.16
C PHE A 185 3.05 -5.20 1.56
N GLU A 186 4.00 -4.84 2.40
CA GLU A 186 4.75 -5.83 3.17
C GLU A 186 3.76 -6.59 4.06
N ASP A 187 3.76 -7.93 4.00
CA ASP A 187 2.81 -8.71 4.79
C ASP A 187 3.15 -8.65 6.28
N PRO A 188 2.36 -7.95 7.11
CA PRO A 188 2.66 -7.76 8.52
C PRO A 188 2.50 -9.02 9.38
N ASN A 189 2.02 -10.12 8.77
CA ASN A 189 1.81 -11.41 9.42
C ASN A 189 2.85 -12.46 9.00
N SER A 190 3.72 -12.12 8.04
CA SER A 190 4.73 -13.05 7.56
C SER A 190 6.00 -13.00 8.40
N THR A 191 6.57 -14.16 8.68
CA THR A 191 7.90 -14.28 9.31
C THR A 191 9.05 -14.01 8.35
N ALA A 192 8.83 -14.19 7.04
CA ALA A 192 9.77 -13.83 5.98
C ALA A 192 9.26 -12.61 5.22
N PRO A 193 10.13 -11.65 4.85
CA PRO A 193 9.72 -10.46 4.09
C PRO A 193 9.08 -10.86 2.76
N ARG A 194 7.79 -10.56 2.57
CA ARG A 194 7.05 -10.83 1.33
C ARG A 194 6.05 -9.72 1.03
N ILE A 195 5.58 -9.66 -0.21
CA ILE A 195 4.62 -8.65 -0.65
C ILE A 195 3.26 -9.30 -0.89
N GLY A 196 2.27 -8.80 -0.16
CA GLY A 196 0.85 -9.08 -0.39
C GLY A 196 0.21 -8.06 -1.32
N ILE A 197 -0.98 -8.39 -1.81
CA ILE A 197 -1.81 -7.52 -2.65
C ILE A 197 -3.27 -7.58 -2.19
N ALA A 198 -3.93 -6.45 -2.25
CA ALA A 198 -5.38 -6.33 -2.08
C ALA A 198 -5.95 -5.49 -3.23
N LEU A 199 -7.11 -5.88 -3.70
CA LEU A 199 -7.73 -5.37 -4.92
C LEU A 199 -9.17 -4.98 -4.63
N SER A 200 -9.58 -3.82 -5.16
CA SER A 200 -10.94 -3.29 -5.05
C SER A 200 -11.47 -2.84 -6.40
N ARG A 201 -12.74 -3.10 -6.66
CA ARG A 201 -13.49 -2.56 -7.79
C ARG A 201 -14.56 -1.54 -7.36
N SER A 202 -14.45 -1.05 -6.13
CA SER A 202 -15.38 -0.10 -5.51
C SER A 202 -14.65 1.12 -4.95
N ALA A 203 -13.67 1.66 -5.69
CA ALA A 203 -12.84 2.82 -5.31
C ALA A 203 -12.15 2.64 -3.93
N GLY A 204 -11.92 1.40 -3.49
CA GLY A 204 -11.31 1.10 -2.19
C GLY A 204 -12.28 1.04 -1.01
N HIS A 205 -13.60 1.15 -1.23
CA HIS A 205 -14.57 0.97 -0.14
C HIS A 205 -14.56 -0.45 0.44
N ILE A 206 -14.27 -1.45 -0.40
CA ILE A 206 -14.08 -2.84 -0.01
C ILE A 206 -12.92 -3.41 -0.81
N PHE A 207 -12.05 -4.19 -0.16
CA PHE A 207 -11.02 -4.98 -0.82
C PHE A 207 -11.49 -6.43 -0.88
N GLU A 208 -12.16 -6.77 -1.99
CA GLU A 208 -12.84 -8.05 -2.18
C GLU A 208 -11.86 -9.20 -2.42
N GLN A 209 -10.73 -8.88 -3.01
CA GLN A 209 -9.75 -9.88 -3.44
C GLN A 209 -8.40 -9.61 -2.77
N ARG A 210 -7.73 -10.68 -2.38
CA ARG A 210 -6.38 -10.66 -1.80
C ARG A 210 -5.54 -11.77 -2.40
N GLY A 211 -4.24 -11.57 -2.39
CA GLY A 211 -3.28 -12.56 -2.89
C GLY A 211 -1.87 -12.22 -2.48
N GLN A 212 -0.93 -12.98 -3.01
CA GLN A 212 0.50 -12.80 -2.82
C GLN A 212 1.15 -12.39 -4.14
N VAL A 213 2.08 -11.42 -4.06
CA VAL A 213 2.84 -10.95 -5.23
C VAL A 213 4.12 -11.77 -5.39
N THR A 214 4.89 -11.89 -4.32
CA THR A 214 6.19 -12.59 -4.35
C THR A 214 6.04 -14.06 -4.01
N PRO A 215 6.71 -14.97 -4.74
CA PRO A 215 6.84 -16.36 -4.31
C PRO A 215 7.49 -16.50 -2.93
N ASP A 216 7.27 -17.62 -2.24
CA ASP A 216 7.74 -17.82 -0.86
C ASP A 216 9.27 -17.77 -0.70
N ASP A 217 10.01 -18.09 -1.75
CA ASP A 217 11.47 -18.07 -1.82
C ASP A 217 12.06 -16.71 -2.24
N VAL A 218 11.21 -15.71 -2.48
CA VAL A 218 11.63 -14.38 -2.93
C VAL A 218 11.43 -13.36 -1.82
N PRO A 219 12.46 -13.06 -1.01
CA PRO A 219 12.37 -12.02 0.01
C PRO A 219 12.24 -10.63 -0.62
N ALA A 220 11.28 -9.84 -0.12
CA ALA A 220 10.91 -8.58 -0.73
C ALA A 220 10.42 -7.55 0.32
N VAL A 221 10.89 -6.30 0.17
CA VAL A 221 10.51 -5.16 1.01
C VAL A 221 10.29 -3.92 0.15
N ALA A 222 9.71 -2.87 0.75
CA ALA A 222 9.48 -1.57 0.12
C ALA A 222 8.80 -1.68 -1.25
N PRO A 223 7.56 -2.19 -1.31
CA PRO A 223 6.84 -2.37 -2.56
C PRO A 223 6.37 -1.05 -3.16
N TRP A 224 6.29 -1.01 -4.48
CA TRP A 224 5.49 0.00 -5.18
C TRP A 224 4.76 -0.63 -6.37
N VAL A 225 3.66 0.01 -6.78
CA VAL A 225 2.73 -0.56 -7.76
C VAL A 225 2.35 0.47 -8.82
N ALA A 226 2.13 -0.01 -10.04
CA ALA A 226 1.42 0.69 -11.10
C ALA A 226 0.28 -0.17 -11.63
N LEU A 227 -0.81 0.50 -12.00
CA LEU A 227 -1.99 -0.09 -12.63
C LEU A 227 -2.21 0.59 -13.98
N GLU A 228 -2.25 -0.18 -15.06
CA GLU A 228 -2.48 0.32 -16.41
C GLU A 228 -3.39 -0.62 -17.19
N LYS A 229 -4.61 -0.21 -17.47
CA LYS A 229 -5.59 -0.98 -18.28
C LYS A 229 -5.72 -2.44 -17.82
N GLY A 230 -5.87 -2.66 -16.51
CA GLY A 230 -6.00 -4.00 -15.91
C GLY A 230 -4.69 -4.78 -15.80
N ARG A 231 -3.55 -4.21 -16.19
CA ARG A 231 -2.22 -4.76 -15.95
C ARG A 231 -1.64 -4.16 -14.69
N ILE A 232 -1.21 -5.01 -13.79
CA ILE A 232 -0.54 -4.64 -12.54
C ILE A 232 0.95 -4.90 -12.73
N THR A 233 1.79 -3.92 -12.38
CA THR A 233 3.22 -4.12 -12.23
C THR A 233 3.59 -3.77 -10.81
N VAL A 234 4.20 -4.70 -10.10
CA VAL A 234 4.70 -4.52 -8.74
C VAL A 234 6.21 -4.62 -8.76
N TRP A 235 6.87 -3.68 -8.10
CA TRP A 235 8.30 -3.65 -7.87
C TRP A 235 8.57 -3.72 -6.37
N TRP A 236 9.77 -4.19 -5.98
CA TRP A 236 10.21 -4.27 -4.60
C TRP A 236 11.72 -4.20 -4.49
N LYS A 237 12.21 -3.83 -3.31
CA LYS A 237 13.63 -3.94 -2.96
C LYS A 237 13.90 -5.30 -2.33
N ARG A 238 15.15 -5.78 -2.44
CA ARG A 238 15.62 -6.93 -1.65
C ARG A 238 15.98 -6.45 -0.24
N PRO A 239 15.74 -7.24 0.82
CA PRO A 239 16.25 -6.92 2.15
C PRO A 239 17.78 -6.83 2.14
N GLU A 240 18.35 -5.91 2.92
CA GLU A 240 19.81 -5.70 3.02
C GLU A 240 20.58 -6.92 3.51
N SER A 241 19.92 -7.82 4.26
CA SER A 241 20.51 -9.05 4.81
C SER A 241 20.69 -10.17 3.79
N SER A 242 20.20 -10.05 2.57
CA SER A 242 20.37 -11.07 1.53
C SER A 242 21.76 -10.95 0.92
N ALA A 243 22.75 -11.61 1.54
CA ALA A 243 24.11 -11.73 1.05
C ALA A 243 24.14 -12.46 -0.29
N ALA A 244 24.07 -11.77 -1.37
CA ALA A 244 24.69 -12.09 -2.66
C ALA A 244 24.23 -11.08 -3.72
N VAL A 245 25.21 -10.44 -4.32
CA VAL A 245 25.14 -9.53 -5.47
C VAL A 245 25.11 -8.05 -5.09
N SER A 246 26.26 -7.44 -5.13
CA SER A 246 26.44 -5.99 -5.15
C SER A 246 25.69 -5.39 -6.34
N GLY A 247 24.75 -4.52 -6.05
CA GLY A 247 24.00 -3.75 -7.03
C GLY A 247 22.54 -3.58 -6.57
N ASP A 248 22.03 -2.35 -6.64
CA ASP A 248 20.63 -1.99 -6.40
C ASP A 248 19.71 -2.68 -7.42
N ARG A 249 19.50 -3.99 -7.25
CA ARG A 249 18.56 -4.73 -8.10
C ARG A 249 17.17 -4.62 -7.53
N VAL A 250 16.29 -4.10 -8.34
CA VAL A 250 14.84 -4.07 -8.09
C VAL A 250 14.21 -5.30 -8.70
N GLY A 251 13.53 -6.10 -7.85
CA GLY A 251 12.65 -7.16 -8.30
C GLY A 251 11.35 -6.58 -8.83
N TYR A 252 10.76 -7.23 -9.82
CA TYR A 252 9.43 -6.89 -10.29
C TYR A 252 8.67 -8.09 -10.83
N ARG A 253 7.34 -7.99 -10.80
CA ARG A 253 6.42 -8.97 -11.38
C ARG A 253 5.28 -8.23 -12.09
N ARG A 254 4.86 -8.78 -13.22
CA ARG A 254 3.71 -8.27 -13.95
C ARG A 254 2.58 -9.26 -13.87
N GLY A 255 1.36 -8.76 -13.71
CA GLY A 255 0.17 -9.59 -13.67
C GLY A 255 -0.99 -8.95 -14.41
N ARG A 256 -1.97 -9.75 -14.75
CA ARG A 256 -3.24 -9.33 -15.30
C ARG A 256 -4.33 -9.55 -14.26
N TRP A 257 -5.00 -8.48 -13.88
CA TRP A 257 -6.19 -8.55 -13.02
C TRP A 257 -7.36 -9.12 -13.83
N ARG A 258 -7.97 -10.16 -13.32
CA ARG A 258 -9.11 -10.88 -13.93
C ARG A 258 -10.47 -10.25 -13.61
#